data_28f5123ec267271cc58c9776b916bbfe
#
_entry.id   28f5123ec267271cc58c9776b916bbfe
#
_cell.length_a   1.000
_cell.length_b   1.000
_cell.length_c   1.000
_cell.angle_alpha   90.00
_cell.angle_beta   90.00
_cell.angle_gamma   90.00
#
_symmetry.space_group_name_H-M   'P 1'
#
loop_
_entity.id
_entity.type
_entity.pdbx_description
1 polymer ?
#
loop_
_entity_poly.entity_id
_entity_poly.type
_entity_poly.pdbx_seq_one_letter_code
_entity_poly.pdbx_strand_id
1 'polypeptide(L)'
;MGLNTLLVTGAGGFVGRHLAPALQAAFPAARIIGTSQDADADENFDITDRSQAREIISRLQPDICFHLAGISAIGHARADPRRAWEVNLQGTLNIADAILAAAPACRLIFISSAECYGGSFKPGLPLSEAAALAPMNLYAATKAAAELALGAMTGDGLRLLRLRPFNHTGPGQTEDFVVPAFAGQIARIEAGLAAPEISVGALDPERDFLDIRDVCGAYIASARKLGELANNQIINIASGRAVKIGVILDLLLARAKCGISVRQDPSRLRPVEISRAVGDASRAAE
;
A
#
# COMPACT_ATOMS: atom_id res chain seq x y z
N MET A 1 -0.05 -24.44 14.81
CA MET A 1 1.40 -24.40 14.63
C MET A 1 1.85 -22.95 14.80
N GLY A 2 2.93 -22.71 15.55
CA GLY A 2 3.47 -21.35 15.69
C GLY A 2 4.08 -20.87 14.37
N LEU A 3 3.98 -19.57 14.08
CA LEU A 3 4.69 -18.95 12.97
C LEU A 3 6.17 -18.81 13.35
N ASN A 4 7.09 -19.25 12.48
CA ASN A 4 8.53 -19.23 12.72
C ASN A 4 9.22 -18.11 11.95
N THR A 5 8.83 -17.89 10.69
CA THR A 5 9.48 -16.92 9.80
C THR A 5 8.45 -16.13 9.02
N LEU A 6 8.48 -14.80 9.15
CA LEU A 6 7.67 -13.87 8.38
C LEU A 6 8.59 -13.01 7.51
N LEU A 7 8.35 -13.04 6.23
CA LEU A 7 9.08 -12.25 5.24
C LEU A 7 8.29 -10.98 4.89
N VAL A 8 8.94 -9.83 4.86
CA VAL A 8 8.35 -8.55 4.46
C VAL A 8 9.16 -8.00 3.30
N THR A 9 8.66 -8.11 2.08
CA THR A 9 9.31 -7.46 0.94
C THR A 9 8.95 -5.98 0.90
N GLY A 10 9.91 -5.12 0.53
CA GLY A 10 9.71 -3.68 0.57
C GLY A 10 9.73 -3.10 2.00
N ALA A 11 10.46 -3.75 2.90
CA ALA A 11 10.57 -3.33 4.30
C ALA A 11 11.15 -1.92 4.50
N GLY A 12 12.01 -1.44 3.59
CA GLY A 12 12.54 -0.08 3.59
C GLY A 12 11.53 1.00 3.18
N GLY A 13 10.38 0.61 2.58
CA GLY A 13 9.31 1.52 2.20
C GLY A 13 8.51 2.06 3.40
N PHE A 14 7.63 3.04 3.14
CA PHE A 14 6.82 3.69 4.18
C PHE A 14 6.06 2.69 5.05
N VAL A 15 5.26 1.80 4.45
CA VAL A 15 4.48 0.81 5.20
C VAL A 15 5.40 -0.22 5.88
N GLY A 16 6.44 -0.68 5.19
CA GLY A 16 7.37 -1.68 5.69
C GLY A 16 8.07 -1.28 6.97
N ARG A 17 8.52 -0.01 7.06
CA ARG A 17 9.16 0.56 8.26
C ARG A 17 8.25 0.60 9.49
N HIS A 18 6.94 0.65 9.30
CA HIS A 18 5.95 0.55 10.38
C HIS A 18 5.56 -0.90 10.65
N LEU A 19 5.42 -1.71 9.60
CA LEU A 19 4.93 -3.08 9.73
C LEU A 19 5.95 -4.02 10.38
N ALA A 20 7.21 -3.97 10.00
CA ALA A 20 8.22 -4.90 10.51
C ALA A 20 8.36 -4.85 12.04
N PRO A 21 8.54 -3.68 12.70
CA PRO A 21 8.58 -3.62 14.15
C PRO A 21 7.24 -4.01 14.81
N ALA A 22 6.09 -3.70 14.17
CA ALA A 22 4.78 -4.08 14.68
C ALA A 22 4.57 -5.61 14.62
N LEU A 23 5.05 -6.29 13.56
CA LEU A 23 5.06 -7.74 13.46
C LEU A 23 5.95 -8.37 14.54
N GLN A 24 7.15 -7.82 14.79
CA GLN A 24 8.04 -8.33 15.84
C GLN A 24 7.39 -8.25 17.23
N ALA A 25 6.66 -7.15 17.50
CA ALA A 25 5.90 -7.01 18.74
C ALA A 25 4.71 -7.98 18.82
N ALA A 26 4.03 -8.22 17.70
CA ALA A 26 2.84 -9.09 17.65
C ALA A 26 3.16 -10.59 17.64
N PHE A 27 4.34 -10.96 17.14
CA PHE A 27 4.83 -12.34 16.99
C PHE A 27 6.26 -12.45 17.55
N PRO A 28 6.46 -12.31 18.89
CA PRO A 28 7.79 -12.21 19.48
C PRO A 28 8.65 -13.47 19.31
N ALA A 29 8.03 -14.63 19.09
CA ALA A 29 8.73 -15.89 18.83
C ALA A 29 9.09 -16.10 17.35
N ALA A 30 8.55 -15.30 16.45
CA ALA A 30 8.83 -15.41 15.02
C ALA A 30 10.04 -14.55 14.63
N ARG A 31 10.77 -15.02 13.64
CA ARG A 31 11.81 -14.25 12.96
C ARG A 31 11.14 -13.37 11.88
N ILE A 32 11.22 -12.06 12.04
CA ILE A 32 10.76 -11.10 11.03
C ILE A 32 11.96 -10.74 10.15
N ILE A 33 11.83 -10.91 8.85
CA ILE A 33 12.90 -10.64 7.88
C ILE A 33 12.40 -9.60 6.90
N GLY A 34 13.00 -8.42 6.95
CA GLY A 34 12.73 -7.33 6.02
C GLY A 34 13.66 -7.39 4.81
N THR A 35 13.09 -7.29 3.61
CA THR A 35 13.89 -7.17 2.39
C THR A 35 13.63 -5.86 1.70
N SER A 36 14.69 -5.25 1.18
CA SER A 36 14.67 -3.99 0.44
C SER A 36 15.87 -3.94 -0.50
N GLN A 37 15.90 -2.95 -1.36
CA GLN A 37 17.13 -2.57 -2.11
C GLN A 37 18.01 -1.61 -1.29
N ASP A 38 17.58 -1.18 -0.11
CA ASP A 38 18.33 -0.32 0.79
C ASP A 38 19.40 -1.13 1.53
N ALA A 39 20.54 -0.52 1.83
CA ALA A 39 21.67 -1.18 2.49
C ALA A 39 21.37 -1.66 3.91
N ASP A 40 20.36 -1.08 4.57
CA ASP A 40 19.99 -1.38 5.96
C ASP A 40 18.94 -2.52 6.07
N ALA A 41 18.55 -3.17 4.96
CA ALA A 41 17.65 -4.30 5.00
C ALA A 41 18.33 -5.56 5.56
N ASP A 42 17.56 -6.43 6.24
CA ASP A 42 18.08 -7.73 6.70
C ASP A 42 18.59 -8.58 5.52
N GLU A 43 17.92 -8.44 4.39
CA GLU A 43 18.25 -9.10 3.13
C GLU A 43 18.10 -8.11 1.98
N ASN A 44 19.11 -7.95 1.17
CA ASN A 44 19.08 -7.09 -0.01
C ASN A 44 18.88 -7.93 -1.27
N PHE A 45 17.77 -7.74 -1.99
CA PHE A 45 17.57 -8.32 -3.30
C PHE A 45 16.58 -7.51 -4.16
N ASP A 46 16.70 -7.64 -5.47
CA ASP A 46 15.75 -7.08 -6.43
C ASP A 46 14.67 -8.13 -6.75
N ILE A 47 13.40 -7.85 -6.43
CA ILE A 47 12.29 -8.74 -6.75
C ILE A 47 12.13 -8.99 -8.25
N THR A 48 12.67 -8.13 -9.11
CA THR A 48 12.65 -8.31 -10.58
C THR A 48 13.67 -9.34 -11.04
N ASP A 49 14.65 -9.68 -10.22
CA ASP A 49 15.55 -10.80 -10.46
C ASP A 49 14.93 -12.11 -9.96
N ARG A 50 14.50 -12.95 -10.91
CA ARG A 50 13.85 -14.23 -10.63
C ARG A 50 14.73 -15.20 -9.86
N SER A 51 16.05 -15.19 -10.11
CA SER A 51 16.99 -16.08 -9.45
C SER A 51 17.18 -15.73 -7.99
N GLN A 52 17.33 -14.43 -7.69
CA GLN A 52 17.41 -13.92 -6.31
C GLN A 52 16.12 -14.19 -5.53
N ALA A 53 14.95 -13.95 -6.14
CA ALA A 53 13.67 -14.26 -5.51
C ALA A 53 13.57 -15.73 -5.12
N ARG A 54 13.97 -16.64 -6.02
CA ARG A 54 13.97 -18.09 -5.78
C ARG A 54 14.96 -18.50 -4.68
N GLU A 55 16.16 -17.94 -4.70
CA GLU A 55 17.19 -18.19 -3.69
C GLU A 55 16.71 -17.79 -2.29
N ILE A 56 16.21 -16.55 -2.15
CA ILE A 56 15.73 -16.02 -0.88
C ILE A 56 14.58 -16.86 -0.32
N ILE A 57 13.55 -17.13 -1.11
CA ILE A 57 12.39 -17.94 -0.67
C ILE A 57 12.83 -19.37 -0.30
N SER A 58 13.71 -19.98 -1.11
CA SER A 58 14.21 -21.33 -0.83
C SER A 58 15.01 -21.41 0.47
N ARG A 59 15.84 -20.40 0.75
CA ARG A 59 16.68 -20.35 1.95
C ARG A 59 15.90 -20.00 3.21
N LEU A 60 14.95 -19.08 3.11
CA LEU A 60 14.22 -18.57 4.26
C LEU A 60 13.02 -19.43 4.66
N GLN A 61 12.41 -20.17 3.73
CA GLN A 61 11.22 -21.00 3.95
C GLN A 61 10.16 -20.26 4.79
N PRO A 62 9.68 -19.07 4.37
CA PRO A 62 8.77 -18.27 5.19
C PRO A 62 7.40 -18.94 5.36
N ASP A 63 6.80 -18.84 6.54
CA ASP A 63 5.41 -19.23 6.78
C ASP A 63 4.44 -18.23 6.15
N ILE A 64 4.81 -16.94 6.18
CA ILE A 64 4.05 -15.84 5.59
C ILE A 64 5.01 -14.91 4.84
N CYS A 65 4.60 -14.49 3.64
CA CYS A 65 5.25 -13.41 2.90
C CYS A 65 4.29 -12.22 2.76
N PHE A 66 4.58 -11.12 3.45
CA PHE A 66 3.93 -9.83 3.22
C PHE A 66 4.60 -9.16 2.02
N HIS A 67 3.92 -9.11 0.89
CA HIS A 67 4.49 -8.53 -0.32
C HIS A 67 4.06 -7.06 -0.48
N LEU A 68 4.91 -6.14 0.05
CA LEU A 68 4.73 -4.69 -0.04
C LEU A 68 5.60 -4.06 -1.13
N ALA A 69 6.66 -4.77 -1.59
CA ALA A 69 7.56 -4.23 -2.60
C ALA A 69 6.78 -3.80 -3.85
N GLY A 70 7.03 -2.59 -4.30
CA GLY A 70 6.36 -2.02 -5.47
C GLY A 70 6.54 -0.50 -5.56
N ILE A 71 6.39 0.02 -6.76
CA ILE A 71 6.29 1.47 -7.01
C ILE A 71 4.87 1.90 -6.68
N SER A 72 4.68 2.68 -5.61
CA SER A 72 3.37 3.06 -5.07
C SER A 72 2.91 4.46 -5.45
N ALA A 73 3.84 5.38 -5.73
CA ALA A 73 3.51 6.74 -6.14
C ALA A 73 3.08 6.78 -7.62
N ILE A 74 1.88 7.31 -7.88
CA ILE A 74 1.33 7.44 -9.26
C ILE A 74 2.28 8.25 -10.15
N GLY A 75 2.92 9.30 -9.59
CA GLY A 75 3.90 10.12 -10.29
C GLY A 75 5.12 9.31 -10.76
N HIS A 76 5.67 8.48 -9.91
CA HIS A 76 6.82 7.63 -10.22
C HIS A 76 6.46 6.56 -11.27
N ALA A 77 5.30 5.91 -11.13
CA ALA A 77 4.83 4.95 -12.12
C ALA A 77 4.63 5.59 -13.51
N ARG A 78 4.15 6.85 -13.55
CA ARG A 78 4.00 7.61 -14.79
C ARG A 78 5.33 8.05 -15.40
N ALA A 79 6.31 8.38 -14.56
CA ALA A 79 7.64 8.81 -15.02
C ALA A 79 8.43 7.66 -15.66
N ASP A 80 8.30 6.44 -15.14
CA ASP A 80 8.90 5.24 -15.73
C ASP A 80 7.86 4.10 -15.81
N PRO A 81 7.05 4.08 -16.89
CA PRO A 81 6.02 3.07 -17.09
C PRO A 81 6.57 1.65 -17.18
N ARG A 82 7.72 1.48 -17.85
CA ARG A 82 8.34 0.17 -18.04
C ARG A 82 8.77 -0.42 -16.69
N ARG A 83 9.46 0.37 -15.88
CA ARG A 83 9.90 -0.05 -14.54
C ARG A 83 8.69 -0.34 -13.63
N ALA A 84 7.60 0.43 -13.75
CA ALA A 84 6.38 0.18 -12.99
C ALA A 84 5.78 -1.22 -13.29
N TRP A 85 5.72 -1.63 -14.56
CA TRP A 85 5.29 -2.99 -14.93
C TRP A 85 6.27 -4.06 -14.46
N GLU A 86 7.55 -3.82 -14.63
CA GLU A 86 8.60 -4.75 -14.24
C GLU A 86 8.55 -5.02 -12.73
N VAL A 87 8.49 -3.98 -11.91
CA VAL A 87 8.48 -4.13 -10.45
C VAL A 87 7.13 -4.66 -9.95
N ASN A 88 6.02 -3.97 -10.30
CA ASN A 88 4.72 -4.27 -9.70
C ASN A 88 4.07 -5.55 -10.20
N LEU A 89 4.32 -5.92 -11.47
CA LEU A 89 3.77 -7.16 -12.02
C LEU A 89 4.84 -8.26 -12.03
N GLN A 90 5.93 -8.08 -12.80
CA GLN A 90 6.89 -9.17 -12.98
C GLN A 90 7.59 -9.54 -11.66
N GLY A 91 7.98 -8.55 -10.84
CA GLY A 91 8.55 -8.78 -9.52
C GLY A 91 7.58 -9.55 -8.60
N THR A 92 6.29 -9.18 -8.62
CA THR A 92 5.26 -9.92 -7.86
C THR A 92 5.13 -11.38 -8.33
N LEU A 93 5.15 -11.62 -9.64
CA LEU A 93 5.11 -12.97 -10.20
C LEU A 93 6.34 -13.79 -9.83
N ASN A 94 7.54 -13.19 -9.84
CA ASN A 94 8.76 -13.85 -9.40
C ASN A 94 8.68 -14.35 -7.94
N ILE A 95 8.10 -13.55 -7.06
CA ILE A 95 7.86 -13.96 -5.65
C ILE A 95 6.87 -15.12 -5.58
N ALA A 96 5.75 -15.05 -6.30
CA ALA A 96 4.75 -16.11 -6.30
C ALA A 96 5.28 -17.42 -6.88
N ASP A 97 6.01 -17.35 -8.00
CA ASP A 97 6.69 -18.51 -8.61
C ASP A 97 7.71 -19.15 -7.65
N ALA A 98 8.48 -18.29 -6.95
CA ALA A 98 9.45 -18.76 -5.97
C ALA A 98 8.77 -19.48 -4.79
N ILE A 99 7.64 -18.93 -4.30
CA ILE A 99 6.84 -19.55 -3.23
C ILE A 99 6.31 -20.91 -3.69
N LEU A 100 5.68 -20.98 -4.86
CA LEU A 100 5.14 -22.25 -5.40
C LEU A 100 6.22 -23.31 -5.54
N ALA A 101 7.41 -22.91 -6.04
CA ALA A 101 8.50 -23.85 -6.32
C ALA A 101 9.26 -24.30 -5.07
N ALA A 102 9.45 -23.43 -4.08
CA ALA A 102 10.39 -23.66 -2.98
C ALA A 102 9.76 -23.65 -1.58
N ALA A 103 8.63 -22.98 -1.37
CA ALA A 103 7.95 -22.87 -0.08
C ALA A 103 6.41 -22.97 -0.23
N PRO A 104 5.86 -24.08 -0.77
CA PRO A 104 4.43 -24.17 -1.13
C PRO A 104 3.48 -24.07 0.09
N ALA A 105 3.99 -24.21 1.32
CA ALA A 105 3.24 -24.00 2.54
C ALA A 105 3.11 -22.51 2.90
N CYS A 106 3.97 -21.64 2.36
CA CYS A 106 3.95 -20.19 2.61
C CYS A 106 2.63 -19.57 2.15
N ARG A 107 2.09 -18.68 2.98
CA ARG A 107 0.94 -17.87 2.59
C ARG A 107 1.42 -16.49 2.12
N LEU A 108 1.11 -16.17 0.87
CA LEU A 108 1.37 -14.86 0.29
C LEU A 108 0.25 -13.89 0.69
N ILE A 109 0.58 -12.85 1.43
CA ILE A 109 -0.30 -11.70 1.68
C ILE A 109 0.11 -10.61 0.71
N PHE A 110 -0.65 -10.48 -0.37
CA PHE A 110 -0.40 -9.48 -1.40
C PHE A 110 -1.06 -8.16 -1.05
N ILE A 111 -0.26 -7.10 -0.95
CA ILE A 111 -0.77 -5.76 -0.74
C ILE A 111 -1.09 -5.13 -2.10
N SER A 112 -2.37 -5.16 -2.44
CA SER A 112 -2.95 -4.51 -3.63
C SER A 112 -3.21 -3.02 -3.35
N SER A 113 -4.27 -2.46 -3.89
CA SER A 113 -4.68 -1.06 -3.66
C SER A 113 -6.14 -0.85 -3.99
N ALA A 114 -6.82 0.03 -3.27
CA ALA A 114 -8.15 0.53 -3.64
C ALA A 114 -8.13 1.30 -4.98
N GLU A 115 -6.98 1.82 -5.41
CA GLU A 115 -6.84 2.45 -6.73
C GLU A 115 -7.21 1.51 -7.89
N CYS A 116 -7.14 0.18 -7.68
CA CYS A 116 -7.56 -0.81 -8.68
C CYS A 116 -9.05 -0.72 -9.04
N TYR A 117 -9.89 -0.24 -8.13
CA TYR A 117 -11.31 0.00 -8.41
C TYR A 117 -11.53 1.15 -9.41
N GLY A 118 -10.69 2.18 -9.35
CA GLY A 118 -10.66 3.28 -10.31
C GLY A 118 -12.04 3.80 -10.72
N GLY A 119 -12.43 3.56 -11.98
CA GLY A 119 -13.71 4.02 -12.55
C GLY A 119 -14.97 3.52 -11.83
N SER A 120 -14.88 2.44 -11.07
CA SER A 120 -16.00 1.91 -10.27
C SER A 120 -16.41 2.84 -9.12
N PHE A 121 -15.57 3.79 -8.71
CA PHE A 121 -15.94 4.83 -7.76
C PHE A 121 -16.82 5.95 -8.33
N LYS A 122 -17.00 6.05 -9.65
CA LYS A 122 -17.77 7.16 -10.27
C LYS A 122 -19.19 7.35 -9.72
N PRO A 123 -19.94 6.29 -9.32
CA PRO A 123 -21.24 6.47 -8.68
C PRO A 123 -21.20 7.10 -7.27
N GLY A 124 -20.01 7.25 -6.66
CA GLY A 124 -19.83 7.86 -5.34
C GLY A 124 -20.28 6.99 -4.15
N LEU A 125 -20.56 5.72 -4.37
CA LEU A 125 -20.97 4.77 -3.33
C LEU A 125 -19.75 4.06 -2.72
N PRO A 126 -19.81 3.62 -1.44
CA PRO A 126 -18.79 2.74 -0.88
C PRO A 126 -18.67 1.44 -1.70
N LEU A 127 -17.45 1.00 -1.98
CA LEU A 127 -17.21 -0.20 -2.77
C LEU A 127 -16.82 -1.39 -1.88
N SER A 128 -17.53 -2.48 -2.04
CA SER A 128 -17.14 -3.78 -1.49
C SER A 128 -16.10 -4.46 -2.40
N GLU A 129 -15.54 -5.58 -1.94
CA GLU A 129 -14.56 -6.37 -2.69
C GLU A 129 -15.14 -7.01 -3.95
N ALA A 130 -16.47 -7.09 -4.09
CA ALA A 130 -17.17 -7.57 -5.28
C ALA A 130 -17.18 -6.55 -6.43
N ALA A 131 -16.84 -5.29 -6.17
CA ALA A 131 -16.80 -4.26 -7.20
C ALA A 131 -15.73 -4.56 -8.26
N ALA A 132 -16.05 -4.26 -9.53
CA ALA A 132 -15.16 -4.50 -10.65
C ALA A 132 -13.87 -3.67 -10.54
N LEU A 133 -12.75 -4.24 -10.99
CA LEU A 133 -11.52 -3.50 -11.18
C LEU A 133 -11.62 -2.68 -12.47
N ALA A 134 -11.44 -1.37 -12.38
CA ALA A 134 -11.50 -0.43 -13.50
C ALA A 134 -10.40 0.64 -13.36
N PRO A 135 -9.11 0.23 -13.36
CA PRO A 135 -7.99 1.11 -13.07
C PRO A 135 -7.92 2.31 -14.02
N MET A 136 -7.65 3.51 -13.50
CA MET A 136 -7.65 4.76 -14.26
C MET A 136 -6.26 5.39 -14.38
N ASN A 137 -5.24 4.75 -13.82
CA ASN A 137 -3.84 5.18 -13.94
C ASN A 137 -2.93 3.96 -14.03
N LEU A 138 -1.68 4.19 -14.42
CA LEU A 138 -0.72 3.11 -14.67
C LEU A 138 -0.42 2.31 -13.39
N TYR A 139 -0.22 2.97 -12.26
CA TYR A 139 0.00 2.30 -10.97
C TYR A 139 -1.15 1.32 -10.66
N ALA A 140 -2.38 1.82 -10.75
CA ALA A 140 -3.57 1.00 -10.51
C ALA A 140 -3.66 -0.19 -11.50
N ALA A 141 -3.32 0.03 -12.78
CA ALA A 141 -3.31 -1.02 -13.79
C ALA A 141 -2.28 -2.12 -13.46
N THR A 142 -1.04 -1.75 -13.04
CA THR A 142 -0.01 -2.74 -12.67
C THR A 142 -0.41 -3.54 -11.44
N LYS A 143 -1.02 -2.90 -10.42
CA LYS A 143 -1.50 -3.60 -9.21
C LYS A 143 -2.69 -4.50 -9.51
N ALA A 144 -3.64 -4.06 -10.34
CA ALA A 144 -4.77 -4.88 -10.76
C ALA A 144 -4.32 -6.11 -11.57
N ALA A 145 -3.36 -5.95 -12.50
CA ALA A 145 -2.81 -7.05 -13.27
C ALA A 145 -2.12 -8.09 -12.37
N ALA A 146 -1.30 -7.63 -11.42
CA ALA A 146 -0.65 -8.51 -10.44
C ALA A 146 -1.68 -9.26 -9.59
N GLU A 147 -2.70 -8.56 -9.10
CA GLU A 147 -3.76 -9.14 -8.28
C GLU A 147 -4.54 -10.24 -9.03
N LEU A 148 -4.88 -10.00 -10.31
CA LEU A 148 -5.59 -10.97 -11.15
C LEU A 148 -4.70 -12.20 -11.46
N ALA A 149 -3.43 -11.97 -11.81
CA ALA A 149 -2.47 -13.04 -12.08
C ALA A 149 -2.27 -13.94 -10.85
N LEU A 150 -2.04 -13.36 -9.66
CA LEU A 150 -1.94 -14.12 -8.42
C LEU A 150 -3.22 -14.90 -8.12
N GLY A 151 -4.39 -14.30 -8.38
CA GLY A 151 -5.67 -14.98 -8.23
C GLY A 151 -5.76 -16.25 -9.08
N ALA A 152 -5.29 -16.23 -10.33
CA ALA A 152 -5.25 -17.39 -11.20
C ALA A 152 -4.27 -18.47 -10.68
N MET A 153 -3.10 -18.06 -10.16
CA MET A 153 -2.09 -18.99 -9.63
C MET A 153 -2.55 -19.79 -8.39
N THR A 154 -3.68 -19.42 -7.78
CA THR A 154 -4.26 -20.26 -6.71
C THR A 154 -4.74 -21.61 -7.20
N GLY A 155 -5.07 -21.74 -8.49
CA GLY A 155 -5.32 -23.02 -9.15
C GLY A 155 -4.09 -23.94 -9.20
N ASP A 156 -2.90 -23.35 -9.18
CA ASP A 156 -1.62 -24.06 -9.16
C ASP A 156 -1.12 -24.33 -7.71
N GLY A 157 -1.93 -24.00 -6.70
CA GLY A 157 -1.65 -24.25 -5.28
C GLY A 157 -1.14 -23.05 -4.48
N LEU A 158 -1.08 -21.84 -5.06
CA LEU A 158 -0.66 -20.66 -4.32
C LEU A 158 -1.66 -20.36 -3.18
N ARG A 159 -1.14 -20.23 -1.95
CA ARG A 159 -1.91 -19.80 -0.80
C ARG A 159 -1.90 -18.29 -0.73
N LEU A 160 -3.03 -17.64 -1.03
CA LEU A 160 -3.11 -16.20 -1.27
C LEU A 160 -4.14 -15.52 -0.38
N LEU A 161 -3.77 -14.37 0.17
CA LEU A 161 -4.68 -13.36 0.70
C LEU A 161 -4.39 -12.03 -0.01
N ARG A 162 -5.43 -11.33 -0.46
CA ARG A 162 -5.29 -10.04 -1.16
C ARG A 162 -5.90 -8.94 -0.32
N LEU A 163 -5.08 -7.96 0.08
CA LEU A 163 -5.52 -6.81 0.84
C LEU A 163 -5.55 -5.57 -0.05
N ARG A 164 -6.67 -4.86 -0.08
CA ARG A 164 -6.84 -3.60 -0.82
C ARG A 164 -6.90 -2.43 0.16
N PRO A 165 -5.73 -1.89 0.59
CA PRO A 165 -5.71 -0.72 1.44
C PRO A 165 -6.25 0.51 0.69
N PHE A 166 -7.04 1.31 1.40
CA PHE A 166 -7.45 2.64 1.01
C PHE A 166 -6.35 3.65 1.37
N ASN A 167 -6.61 4.95 1.16
CA ASN A 167 -5.59 5.95 1.45
C ASN A 167 -5.16 5.86 2.90
N HIS A 168 -3.87 5.93 3.14
CA HIS A 168 -3.34 5.92 4.50
C HIS A 168 -2.16 6.89 4.59
N THR A 169 -1.94 7.39 5.80
CA THR A 169 -0.90 8.37 6.08
C THR A 169 -0.30 8.16 7.45
N GLY A 170 0.87 8.73 7.66
CA GLY A 170 1.57 8.70 8.94
C GLY A 170 2.99 9.22 8.85
N PRO A 171 3.72 9.24 9.97
CA PRO A 171 5.10 9.71 10.01
C PRO A 171 6.00 8.94 9.04
N GLY A 172 6.88 9.67 8.32
CA GLY A 172 7.84 9.08 7.38
C GLY A 172 7.30 8.81 5.97
N GLN A 173 6.04 9.19 5.67
CA GLN A 173 5.51 9.15 4.31
C GLN A 173 6.09 10.31 3.48
N THR A 174 6.42 10.05 2.19
CA THR A 174 7.00 11.05 1.30
C THR A 174 6.00 12.09 0.80
N GLU A 175 6.48 13.26 0.40
CA GLU A 175 5.66 14.36 -0.14
C GLU A 175 5.02 14.05 -1.52
N ASP A 176 5.23 12.87 -2.09
CA ASP A 176 4.48 12.37 -3.24
C ASP A 176 2.98 12.19 -2.94
N PHE A 177 2.63 12.13 -1.66
CA PHE A 177 1.27 11.96 -1.16
C PHE A 177 0.72 13.25 -0.55
N VAL A 178 -0.60 13.44 -0.64
CA VAL A 178 -1.25 14.72 -0.36
C VAL A 178 -1.05 15.21 1.09
N VAL A 179 -1.17 14.33 2.08
CA VAL A 179 -1.07 14.73 3.50
C VAL A 179 0.35 15.17 3.85
N PRO A 180 1.40 14.37 3.57
CA PRO A 180 2.78 14.82 3.82
C PRO A 180 3.20 16.00 2.93
N ALA A 181 2.65 16.15 1.70
CA ALA A 181 2.90 17.33 0.88
C ALA A 181 2.37 18.62 1.52
N PHE A 182 1.22 18.57 2.20
CA PHE A 182 0.73 19.70 2.98
C PHE A 182 1.59 19.95 4.22
N ALA A 183 1.84 18.89 5.00
CA ALA A 183 2.63 18.99 6.23
C ALA A 183 4.06 19.50 5.97
N GLY A 184 4.71 19.04 4.91
CA GLY A 184 6.05 19.47 4.52
C GLY A 184 6.10 20.94 4.10
N GLN A 185 5.11 21.44 3.36
CA GLN A 185 5.01 22.86 3.02
C GLN A 185 4.84 23.71 4.29
N ILE A 186 3.91 23.34 5.19
CA ILE A 186 3.69 24.02 6.46
C ILE A 186 4.97 24.06 7.28
N ALA A 187 5.67 22.94 7.42
CA ALA A 187 6.91 22.87 8.17
C ALA A 187 8.00 23.79 7.60
N ARG A 188 8.14 23.88 6.27
CA ARG A 188 9.10 24.81 5.62
C ARG A 188 8.72 26.28 5.86
N ILE A 189 7.43 26.62 5.84
CA ILE A 189 6.94 27.98 6.15
C ILE A 189 7.24 28.33 7.61
N GLU A 190 6.91 27.45 8.55
CA GLU A 190 7.20 27.64 9.98
C GLU A 190 8.69 27.80 10.29
N ALA A 191 9.54 27.13 9.51
CA ALA A 191 10.99 27.25 9.60
C ALA A 191 11.54 28.52 8.91
N GLY A 192 10.70 29.36 8.31
CA GLY A 192 11.13 30.55 7.57
C GLY A 192 11.82 30.24 6.22
N LEU A 193 11.69 29.02 5.72
CA LEU A 193 12.32 28.55 4.48
C LEU A 193 11.44 28.78 3.23
N ALA A 194 10.18 29.19 3.43
CA ALA A 194 9.22 29.47 2.37
C ALA A 194 8.30 30.63 2.75
N ALA A 195 7.71 31.31 1.74
CA ALA A 195 6.69 32.29 1.96
C ALA A 195 5.44 31.67 2.63
N PRO A 196 4.63 32.43 3.38
CA PRO A 196 3.47 31.91 4.11
C PRO A 196 2.28 31.62 3.17
N GLU A 197 2.52 30.84 2.15
CA GLU A 197 1.55 30.39 1.16
C GLU A 197 1.77 28.90 0.83
N ILE A 198 0.69 28.11 0.96
CA ILE A 198 0.68 26.69 0.56
C ILE A 198 0.04 26.52 -0.82
N SER A 199 0.71 25.75 -1.69
CA SER A 199 0.24 25.44 -3.04
C SER A 199 -0.47 24.07 -3.05
N VAL A 200 -1.73 24.04 -3.48
CA VAL A 200 -2.59 22.86 -3.41
C VAL A 200 -3.24 22.52 -4.75
N GLY A 201 -3.63 21.26 -4.95
CA GLY A 201 -4.51 20.81 -6.03
C GLY A 201 -5.99 20.96 -5.69
N ALA A 202 -6.81 20.01 -6.14
CA ALA A 202 -8.24 19.97 -5.82
C ALA A 202 -8.46 19.58 -4.33
N LEU A 203 -9.31 20.33 -3.65
CA LEU A 203 -9.61 20.15 -2.23
C LEU A 203 -10.98 19.51 -1.96
N ASP A 204 -11.88 19.51 -2.96
CA ASP A 204 -13.21 18.91 -2.84
C ASP A 204 -13.29 17.39 -2.87
N PRO A 205 -12.37 16.65 -3.53
CA PRO A 205 -12.44 15.21 -3.55
C PRO A 205 -12.44 14.59 -2.15
N GLU A 206 -13.26 13.55 -2.00
CA GLU A 206 -13.38 12.79 -0.77
C GLU A 206 -12.63 11.47 -0.88
N ARG A 207 -11.87 11.12 0.16
CA ARG A 207 -11.10 9.88 0.24
C ARG A 207 -11.32 9.21 1.59
N ASP A 208 -11.20 7.91 1.61
CA ASP A 208 -11.16 7.10 2.81
C ASP A 208 -9.72 7.05 3.32
N PHE A 209 -9.46 7.65 4.46
CA PHE A 209 -8.13 7.72 5.06
C PHE A 209 -8.04 6.88 6.33
N LEU A 210 -6.90 6.21 6.46
CA LEU A 210 -6.51 5.48 7.67
C LEU A 210 -5.17 6.02 8.21
N ASP A 211 -4.96 5.82 9.50
CA ASP A 211 -3.62 5.92 10.09
C ASP A 211 -2.81 4.67 9.71
N ILE A 212 -1.51 4.85 9.45
CA ILE A 212 -0.61 3.73 9.11
C ILE A 212 -0.60 2.65 10.19
N ARG A 213 -0.80 3.01 11.46
CA ARG A 213 -0.85 2.06 12.58
C ARG A 213 -2.07 1.15 12.49
N ASP A 214 -3.21 1.66 12.05
CA ASP A 214 -4.43 0.87 11.84
C ASP A 214 -4.26 -0.08 10.66
N VAL A 215 -3.60 0.37 9.58
CA VAL A 215 -3.26 -0.47 8.43
C VAL A 215 -2.34 -1.63 8.85
N CYS A 216 -1.28 -1.35 9.60
CA CYS A 216 -0.40 -2.38 10.15
C CYS A 216 -1.15 -3.32 11.08
N GLY A 217 -2.05 -2.80 11.93
CA GLY A 217 -2.92 -3.59 12.79
C GLY A 217 -3.81 -4.56 12.01
N ALA A 218 -4.40 -4.10 10.90
CA ALA A 218 -5.21 -4.95 10.01
C ALA A 218 -4.37 -6.04 9.32
N TYR A 219 -3.14 -5.74 8.90
CA TYR A 219 -2.24 -6.74 8.31
C TYR A 219 -1.83 -7.80 9.34
N ILE A 220 -1.56 -7.40 10.59
CA ILE A 220 -1.26 -8.32 11.70
C ILE A 220 -2.49 -9.18 12.02
N ALA A 221 -3.69 -8.60 12.10
CA ALA A 221 -4.93 -9.33 12.32
C ALA A 221 -5.17 -10.37 11.21
N SER A 222 -4.93 -9.99 9.95
CA SER A 222 -5.01 -10.90 8.81
C SER A 222 -4.05 -12.09 8.96
N ALA A 223 -2.82 -11.85 9.41
CA ALA A 223 -1.85 -12.93 9.66
C ALA A 223 -2.29 -13.88 10.78
N ARG A 224 -2.88 -13.34 11.86
CA ARG A 224 -3.41 -14.15 12.97
C ARG A 224 -4.59 -15.03 12.57
N LYS A 225 -5.46 -14.50 11.68
CA LYS A 225 -6.67 -15.19 11.21
C LYS A 225 -6.46 -16.04 9.94
N LEU A 226 -5.24 -16.22 9.45
CA LEU A 226 -4.97 -16.96 8.19
C LEU A 226 -5.55 -18.37 8.14
N GLY A 227 -5.72 -19.03 9.28
CA GLY A 227 -6.36 -20.36 9.38
C GLY A 227 -7.87 -20.33 9.17
N GLU A 228 -8.51 -19.17 9.38
CA GLU A 228 -9.95 -18.95 9.29
C GLU A 228 -10.36 -18.37 7.93
N LEU A 229 -9.43 -17.65 7.28
CA LEU A 229 -9.66 -16.99 6.01
C LEU A 229 -9.59 -17.98 4.85
N ALA A 230 -10.56 -17.87 3.93
CA ALA A 230 -10.55 -18.65 2.70
C ALA A 230 -9.30 -18.35 1.85
N ASN A 231 -8.83 -19.38 1.10
CA ASN A 231 -7.78 -19.13 0.11
C ASN A 231 -8.29 -18.16 -0.97
N ASN A 232 -7.43 -17.28 -1.47
CA ASN A 232 -7.74 -16.30 -2.49
C ASN A 232 -8.75 -15.21 -2.05
N GLN A 233 -8.98 -15.05 -0.74
CA GLN A 233 -9.87 -14.02 -0.23
C GLN A 233 -9.33 -12.61 -0.53
N ILE A 234 -10.26 -11.67 -0.73
CA ILE A 234 -9.97 -10.24 -0.88
C ILE A 234 -10.58 -9.52 0.31
N ILE A 235 -9.85 -8.55 0.88
CA ILE A 235 -10.32 -7.74 2.00
C ILE A 235 -9.94 -6.28 1.76
N ASN A 236 -10.94 -5.39 1.82
CA ASN A 236 -10.71 -3.95 1.85
C ASN A 236 -10.17 -3.54 3.23
N ILE A 237 -9.08 -2.80 3.24
CA ILE A 237 -8.58 -2.16 4.45
C ILE A 237 -8.94 -0.68 4.35
N ALA A 238 -10.08 -0.34 4.95
CA ALA A 238 -10.75 0.94 4.83
C ALA A 238 -11.33 1.40 6.17
N SER A 239 -11.52 2.71 6.34
CA SER A 239 -12.24 3.25 7.50
C SER A 239 -13.77 3.28 7.30
N GLY A 240 -14.23 3.17 6.06
CA GLY A 240 -15.63 3.34 5.66
C GLY A 240 -16.10 4.79 5.70
N ARG A 241 -15.21 5.76 5.89
CA ARG A 241 -15.54 7.18 6.05
C ARG A 241 -14.91 8.03 4.97
N ALA A 242 -15.74 8.87 4.35
CA ALA A 242 -15.29 9.86 3.38
C ALA A 242 -14.80 11.13 4.11
N VAL A 243 -13.59 11.58 3.77
CA VAL A 243 -13.03 12.84 4.26
C VAL A 243 -12.60 13.68 3.06
N LYS A 244 -13.07 14.95 2.97
CA LYS A 244 -12.58 15.88 1.95
C LYS A 244 -11.11 16.19 2.17
N ILE A 245 -10.36 16.29 1.08
CA ILE A 245 -8.94 16.71 1.13
C ILE A 245 -8.78 18.07 1.82
N GLY A 246 -9.72 19.00 1.57
CA GLY A 246 -9.72 20.32 2.24
C GLY A 246 -9.84 20.26 3.75
N VAL A 247 -10.65 19.34 4.28
CA VAL A 247 -10.77 19.15 5.75
C VAL A 247 -9.45 18.73 6.37
N ILE A 248 -8.67 17.89 5.68
CA ILE A 248 -7.34 17.49 6.16
C ILE A 248 -6.39 18.69 6.15
N LEU A 249 -6.43 19.51 5.11
CA LEU A 249 -5.64 20.76 5.06
C LEU A 249 -6.03 21.70 6.21
N ASP A 250 -7.32 21.92 6.45
CA ASP A 250 -7.81 22.79 7.52
C ASP A 250 -7.32 22.31 8.90
N LEU A 251 -7.35 20.99 9.13
CA LEU A 251 -6.84 20.40 10.38
C LEU A 251 -5.33 20.61 10.57
N LEU A 252 -4.55 20.63 9.49
CA LEU A 252 -3.11 20.91 9.54
C LEU A 252 -2.85 22.39 9.75
N LEU A 253 -3.57 23.27 9.03
CA LEU A 253 -3.45 24.73 9.16
C LEU A 253 -3.87 25.20 10.56
N ALA A 254 -4.89 24.60 11.17
CA ALA A 254 -5.30 24.91 12.54
C ALA A 254 -4.21 24.61 13.59
N ARG A 255 -3.20 23.83 13.24
CA ARG A 255 -2.03 23.51 14.09
C ARG A 255 -0.78 24.30 13.72
N ALA A 256 -0.82 25.05 12.62
CA ALA A 256 0.30 25.86 12.18
C ALA A 256 0.55 27.02 13.16
N LYS A 257 1.83 27.35 13.35
CA LYS A 257 2.28 28.41 14.29
C LYS A 257 2.18 29.82 13.71
N CYS A 258 1.86 29.96 12.43
CA CYS A 258 1.75 31.23 11.72
C CYS A 258 0.57 31.20 10.76
N GLY A 259 0.12 32.38 10.33
CA GLY A 259 -0.91 32.51 9.30
C GLY A 259 -0.37 32.06 7.95
N ILE A 260 -1.08 31.17 7.27
CA ILE A 260 -0.69 30.61 5.97
C ILE A 260 -1.85 30.78 5.00
N SER A 261 -1.61 31.40 3.85
CA SER A 261 -2.59 31.49 2.76
C SER A 261 -2.60 30.22 1.92
N VAL A 262 -3.74 29.93 1.31
CA VAL A 262 -3.90 28.74 0.43
C VAL A 262 -4.08 29.22 -1.01
N ARG A 263 -3.23 28.75 -1.92
CA ARG A 263 -3.32 29.02 -3.37
C ARG A 263 -3.50 27.74 -4.13
N GLN A 264 -4.57 27.66 -4.91
CA GLN A 264 -4.75 26.54 -5.83
C GLN A 264 -3.80 26.67 -7.03
N ASP A 265 -3.08 25.58 -7.31
CA ASP A 265 -2.16 25.48 -8.43
C ASP A 265 -2.78 24.61 -9.54
N PRO A 266 -3.10 25.19 -10.72
CA PRO A 266 -3.67 24.43 -11.83
C PRO A 266 -2.83 23.24 -12.29
N SER A 267 -1.50 23.31 -12.13
CA SER A 267 -0.60 22.21 -12.53
C SER A 267 -0.76 20.95 -11.65
N ARG A 268 -1.35 21.11 -10.46
CA ARG A 268 -1.64 20.02 -9.50
C ARG A 268 -3.03 19.43 -9.69
N LEU A 269 -3.85 19.97 -10.58
CA LEU A 269 -5.17 19.42 -10.90
C LEU A 269 -5.03 18.18 -11.79
N ARG A 270 -5.81 17.15 -11.52
CA ARG A 270 -5.86 15.94 -12.33
C ARG A 270 -6.94 16.07 -13.41
N PRO A 271 -6.68 15.64 -14.67
CA PRO A 271 -7.66 15.77 -15.77
C PRO A 271 -8.94 14.97 -15.54
N VAL A 272 -8.84 13.83 -14.86
CA VAL A 272 -9.98 12.98 -14.48
C VAL A 272 -9.87 12.70 -13.00
N GLU A 273 -10.85 13.16 -12.26
CA GLU A 273 -10.85 12.99 -10.81
C GLU A 273 -12.06 12.19 -10.37
N ILE A 274 -11.81 11.22 -9.49
CA ILE A 274 -12.85 10.53 -8.74
C ILE A 274 -13.26 11.46 -7.61
N SER A 275 -14.52 11.92 -7.63
CA SER A 275 -15.04 12.84 -6.62
C SER A 275 -15.05 12.21 -5.22
N ARG A 276 -15.35 10.90 -5.13
CA ARG A 276 -15.45 10.19 -3.86
C ARG A 276 -14.94 8.75 -4.01
N ALA A 277 -13.99 8.34 -3.15
CA ALA A 277 -13.47 6.99 -3.08
C ALA A 277 -13.49 6.51 -1.63
N VAL A 278 -14.41 5.60 -1.32
CA VAL A 278 -14.66 5.05 0.02
C VAL A 278 -14.84 3.55 -0.07
N GLY A 279 -14.30 2.81 0.89
CA GLY A 279 -14.43 1.36 1.01
C GLY A 279 -15.61 0.93 1.87
N ASP A 280 -16.19 -0.20 1.53
CA ASP A 280 -16.96 -0.99 2.47
C ASP A 280 -15.97 -1.86 3.25
N ALA A 281 -15.89 -1.63 4.56
CA ALA A 281 -14.98 -2.31 5.47
C ALA A 281 -15.63 -3.48 6.22
N SER A 282 -16.87 -3.86 5.87
CA SER A 282 -17.65 -4.85 6.61
C SER A 282 -16.92 -6.19 6.74
N ARG A 283 -16.28 -6.64 5.65
CA ARG A 283 -15.53 -7.91 5.64
C ARG A 283 -14.28 -7.88 6.54
N ALA A 284 -13.66 -6.74 6.72
CA ALA A 284 -12.50 -6.60 7.61
C ALA A 284 -12.92 -6.57 9.09
N ALA A 285 -14.17 -6.24 9.39
CA ALA A 285 -14.73 -6.19 10.74
C ALA A 285 -15.16 -7.57 11.28
N GLU A 286 -15.36 -8.56 10.39
CA GLU A 286 -15.64 -9.97 10.73
C GLU A 286 -14.36 -10.68 11.21
#